data_3794cd1836a1108c4a2b269a4fc34a0b
#
_entry.id   3794cd1836a1108c4a2b269a4fc34a0b
#
_cell.length_a   1.000
_cell.length_b   1.000
_cell.length_c   1.000
_cell.angle_alpha   90.00
_cell.angle_beta   90.00
_cell.angle_gamma   90.00
#
_symmetry.space_group_name_H-M   'P 1'
#
loop_
_entity.id
_entity.type
_entity.pdbx_description
1 polymer ?
#
loop_
_entity_poly.entity_id
_entity_poly.type
_entity_poly.pdbx_seq_one_letter_code
_entity_poly.pdbx_strand_id
1 'polypeptide(L)'
;MTGAQTRLAAIVPICGGGSPDLASRIKDIPTWAFHGAKDEAVLLSESTKMVNALYSVGSNVHFTVYPEAGHVDAWKKAYADLALWEWLEKQRRP
;
A
#
# COMPACT_ATOMS: atom_id res chain seq x y z
N MET A 1 -4.33 -17.30 19.82
CA MET A 1 -4.11 -15.91 19.37
C MET A 1 -5.40 -15.12 19.46
N THR A 2 -5.35 -14.00 20.11
CA THR A 2 -6.50 -13.12 20.20
C THR A 2 -6.54 -12.18 19.01
N GLY A 3 -7.68 -11.56 18.78
CA GLY A 3 -7.80 -10.57 17.71
C GLY A 3 -6.84 -9.41 17.85
N ALA A 4 -6.56 -8.99 19.08
CA ALA A 4 -5.61 -7.90 19.32
C ALA A 4 -4.21 -8.25 18.84
N GLN A 5 -3.81 -9.52 18.96
CA GLN A 5 -2.49 -9.96 18.55
C GLN A 5 -2.36 -10.07 17.05
N THR A 6 -3.47 -10.14 16.32
CA THR A 6 -3.44 -10.24 14.88
C THR A 6 -3.74 -8.92 14.18
N ARG A 7 -3.97 -7.86 14.97
CA ARG A 7 -4.27 -6.56 14.38
C ARG A 7 -3.04 -5.95 13.72
N LEU A 8 -3.22 -5.50 12.49
CA LEU A 8 -2.16 -4.83 11.75
C LEU A 8 -2.22 -3.33 12.01
N ALA A 9 -1.05 -2.72 12.20
CA ALA A 9 -0.95 -1.27 12.36
C ALA A 9 -1.04 -0.55 11.01
N ALA A 10 -0.53 -1.17 9.94
CA ALA A 10 -0.51 -0.58 8.62
C ALA A 10 -0.26 -1.64 7.56
N ILE A 11 -0.60 -1.32 6.32
CA ILE A 11 -0.36 -2.17 5.15
C ILE A 11 0.38 -1.35 4.12
N VAL A 12 1.50 -1.88 3.60
CA VAL A 12 2.34 -1.19 2.61
C VAL A 12 2.60 -2.12 1.43
N PRO A 13 1.68 -2.20 0.47
CA PRO A 13 1.93 -2.99 -0.74
C PRO A 13 2.86 -2.25 -1.68
N ILE A 14 3.96 -2.90 -2.05
CA ILE A 14 4.94 -2.32 -2.97
C ILE A 14 4.98 -3.18 -4.22
N CYS A 15 4.53 -2.63 -5.33
CA CYS A 15 4.45 -3.33 -6.62
C CYS A 15 3.62 -4.61 -6.52
N GLY A 16 2.67 -4.60 -5.61
CA GLY A 16 1.82 -5.76 -5.45
C GLY A 16 0.40 -5.37 -5.67
N GLY A 17 -0.44 -5.74 -6.25
CA GLY A 17 -1.86 -5.44 -6.24
C GLY A 17 -2.52 -6.17 -5.12
N GLY A 18 -3.76 -6.42 -5.27
CA GLY A 18 -4.52 -7.19 -4.32
C GLY A 18 -5.91 -7.37 -4.88
N SER A 19 -6.65 -8.29 -4.32
CA SER A 19 -8.02 -8.46 -4.74
C SER A 19 -8.85 -7.28 -4.23
N PRO A 20 -9.56 -6.56 -5.12
CA PRO A 20 -10.43 -5.47 -4.68
C PRO A 20 -11.47 -5.91 -3.65
N ASP A 21 -11.80 -7.21 -3.64
CA ASP A 21 -12.77 -7.74 -2.68
C ASP A 21 -12.28 -7.65 -1.23
N LEU A 22 -10.96 -7.51 -1.04
CA LEU A 22 -10.41 -7.36 0.30
C LEU A 22 -10.58 -5.96 0.85
N ALA A 23 -10.87 -4.98 0.00
CA ALA A 23 -10.91 -3.57 0.41
C ALA A 23 -11.81 -3.32 1.61
N SER A 24 -12.99 -3.91 1.64
CA SER A 24 -13.91 -3.70 2.75
C SER A 24 -13.39 -4.28 4.05
N ARG A 25 -12.56 -5.32 3.98
CA ARG A 25 -12.00 -5.97 5.17
C ARG A 25 -10.86 -5.17 5.78
N ILE A 26 -10.13 -4.41 4.96
CA ILE A 26 -8.96 -3.69 5.43
C ILE A 26 -9.17 -2.17 5.44
N LYS A 27 -10.39 -1.72 5.20
CA LYS A 27 -10.67 -0.29 5.04
C LYS A 27 -10.27 0.56 6.24
N ASP A 28 -10.26 -0.03 7.43
CA ASP A 28 -9.90 0.70 8.66
C ASP A 28 -8.42 0.59 9.01
N ILE A 29 -7.64 -0.10 8.18
CA ILE A 29 -6.20 -0.24 8.38
C ILE A 29 -5.49 0.78 7.48
N PRO A 30 -4.69 1.70 8.06
CA PRO A 30 -3.95 2.66 7.23
C PRO A 30 -3.12 1.94 6.17
N THR A 31 -3.23 2.38 4.93
CA THR A 31 -2.59 1.73 3.80
C THR A 31 -1.86 2.75 2.94
N TRP A 32 -0.64 2.43 2.53
CA TRP A 32 0.12 3.26 1.60
C TRP A 32 0.69 2.35 0.53
N ALA A 33 0.13 2.41 -0.67
CA ALA A 33 0.55 1.60 -1.79
C ALA A 33 1.60 2.33 -2.63
N PHE A 34 2.56 1.57 -3.13
CA PHE A 34 3.63 2.07 -3.99
C PHE A 34 3.70 1.23 -5.25
N HIS A 35 3.95 1.85 -6.39
CA HIS A 35 4.09 1.12 -7.64
C HIS A 35 4.98 1.90 -8.61
N GLY A 36 5.72 1.16 -9.44
CA GLY A 36 6.48 1.75 -10.52
C GLY A 36 5.67 1.73 -11.81
N ALA A 37 5.59 2.86 -12.49
CA ALA A 37 4.80 2.95 -13.71
C ALA A 37 5.34 2.09 -14.84
N LYS A 38 6.63 1.73 -14.78
CA LYS A 38 7.26 0.89 -15.79
C LYS A 38 7.38 -0.59 -15.38
N ASP A 39 6.64 -0.99 -14.36
CA ASP A 39 6.66 -2.36 -13.88
C ASP A 39 6.04 -3.29 -14.93
N GLU A 40 6.83 -4.25 -15.40
CA GLU A 40 6.38 -5.22 -16.39
C GLU A 40 5.99 -6.56 -15.76
N ALA A 41 6.37 -6.76 -14.50
CA ALA A 41 6.02 -7.98 -13.78
C ALA A 41 4.62 -7.89 -13.20
N VAL A 42 4.30 -6.75 -12.57
CA VAL A 42 2.97 -6.48 -12.06
C VAL A 42 2.58 -5.10 -12.58
N LEU A 43 1.57 -5.05 -13.40
CA LEU A 43 1.15 -3.80 -14.04
C LEU A 43 0.61 -2.81 -13.00
N LEU A 44 0.88 -1.53 -13.25
CA LEU A 44 0.40 -0.45 -12.39
C LEU A 44 -1.10 -0.54 -12.14
N SER A 45 -1.86 -0.98 -13.13
CA SER A 45 -3.31 -1.09 -13.02
C SER A 45 -3.76 -2.00 -11.87
N GLU A 46 -2.92 -2.95 -11.47
CA GLU A 46 -3.27 -3.84 -10.36
C GLU A 46 -3.31 -3.08 -9.03
N SER A 47 -2.36 -2.20 -8.80
CA SER A 47 -2.39 -1.34 -7.61
C SER A 47 -3.49 -0.30 -7.71
N THR A 48 -3.70 0.25 -8.90
CA THR A 48 -4.75 1.26 -9.11
C THR A 48 -6.13 0.70 -8.79
N LYS A 49 -6.42 -0.53 -9.21
CA LYS A 49 -7.70 -1.18 -8.89
C LYS A 49 -7.90 -1.32 -7.39
N MET A 50 -6.85 -1.73 -6.68
CA MET A 50 -6.93 -1.91 -5.24
C MET A 50 -7.12 -0.58 -4.52
N VAL A 51 -6.37 0.45 -4.94
CA VAL A 51 -6.48 1.78 -4.34
C VAL A 51 -7.88 2.36 -4.58
N ASN A 52 -8.41 2.20 -5.78
CA ASN A 52 -9.76 2.69 -6.07
C ASN A 52 -10.82 1.96 -5.24
N ALA A 53 -10.65 0.66 -5.05
CA ALA A 53 -11.57 -0.11 -4.22
C ALA A 53 -11.52 0.36 -2.76
N LEU A 54 -10.31 0.67 -2.26
CA LEU A 54 -10.14 1.18 -0.90
C LEU A 54 -10.81 2.56 -0.75
N TYR A 55 -10.62 3.44 -1.71
CA TYR A 55 -11.30 4.74 -1.70
C TYR A 55 -12.81 4.58 -1.65
N SER A 56 -13.34 3.65 -2.42
CA SER A 56 -14.79 3.48 -2.52
C SER A 56 -15.43 3.00 -1.22
N VAL A 57 -14.65 2.37 -0.34
CA VAL A 57 -15.16 1.92 0.98
C VAL A 57 -14.72 2.83 2.13
N GLY A 58 -14.17 3.99 1.81
CA GLY A 58 -13.82 4.99 2.82
C GLY A 58 -12.48 4.78 3.51
N SER A 59 -11.59 3.99 2.92
CA SER A 59 -10.26 3.77 3.48
C SER A 59 -9.40 5.03 3.43
N ASN A 60 -8.55 5.20 4.44
CA ASN A 60 -7.52 6.22 4.42
C ASN A 60 -6.29 5.66 3.71
N VAL A 61 -6.34 5.62 2.38
CA VAL A 61 -5.29 5.03 1.55
C VAL A 61 -4.45 6.10 0.89
N HIS A 62 -3.14 5.90 0.90
CA HIS A 62 -2.19 6.73 0.15
C HIS A 62 -1.61 5.91 -1.00
N PHE A 63 -1.30 6.56 -2.09
CA PHE A 63 -0.77 5.89 -3.27
C PHE A 63 0.34 6.72 -3.89
N THR A 64 1.52 6.13 -4.00
CA THR A 64 2.67 6.77 -4.64
C THR A 64 3.07 5.98 -5.88
N VAL A 65 3.15 6.66 -7.01
CA VAL A 65 3.62 6.08 -8.26
C VAL A 65 4.96 6.70 -8.63
N TYR A 66 5.94 5.86 -8.91
CA TYR A 66 7.25 6.29 -9.39
C TYR A 66 7.26 6.16 -10.91
N PRO A 67 7.17 7.28 -11.66
CA PRO A 67 6.94 7.23 -13.12
C PRO A 67 8.01 6.50 -13.90
N GLU A 68 9.26 6.56 -13.42
CA GLU A 68 10.40 5.99 -14.14
C GLU A 68 10.83 4.63 -13.63
N ALA A 69 10.18 4.10 -12.61
CA ALA A 69 10.64 2.89 -11.95
C ALA A 69 9.95 1.64 -12.46
N GLY A 70 10.73 0.57 -12.62
CA GLY A 70 10.19 -0.76 -12.79
C GLY A 70 9.95 -1.40 -11.42
N HIS A 71 9.80 -2.72 -11.40
CA HIS A 71 9.46 -3.47 -10.19
C HIS A 71 10.50 -3.30 -9.08
N VAL A 72 11.75 -3.61 -9.39
CA VAL A 72 12.83 -3.56 -8.39
C VAL A 72 13.15 -2.13 -7.97
N ASP A 73 13.16 -1.20 -8.92
CA ASP A 73 13.49 0.19 -8.62
C ASP A 73 12.42 0.83 -7.73
N ALA A 74 11.15 0.47 -7.92
CA ALA A 74 10.08 0.98 -7.06
C ALA A 74 10.27 0.49 -5.63
N TRP A 75 10.68 -0.74 -5.46
CA TRP A 75 11.00 -1.33 -4.16
C TRP A 75 12.10 -0.52 -3.46
N LYS A 76 13.20 -0.26 -4.18
CA LYS A 76 14.32 0.49 -3.63
C LYS A 76 13.92 1.90 -3.23
N LYS A 77 13.14 2.56 -4.07
CA LYS A 77 12.68 3.93 -3.81
C LYS A 77 11.75 3.98 -2.62
N ALA A 78 10.84 3.03 -2.51
CA ALA A 78 9.90 2.99 -1.39
C ALA A 78 10.63 2.79 -0.06
N TYR A 79 11.57 1.86 -0.01
CA TYR A 79 12.34 1.62 1.21
C TYR A 79 13.26 2.79 1.57
N ALA A 80 13.67 3.58 0.60
CA ALA A 80 14.49 4.76 0.84
C ALA A 80 13.67 6.00 1.18
N ASP A 81 12.37 5.92 1.09
CA ASP A 81 11.49 7.06 1.31
C ASP A 81 11.31 7.30 2.81
N LEU A 82 11.93 8.36 3.31
CA LEU A 82 11.85 8.70 4.72
C LEU A 82 10.42 8.98 5.17
N ALA A 83 9.61 9.54 4.29
CA ALA A 83 8.22 9.84 4.61
C ALA A 83 7.43 8.57 4.94
N LEU A 84 7.76 7.45 4.27
CA LEU A 84 7.12 6.17 4.56
C LEU A 84 7.42 5.74 6.00
N TRP A 85 8.69 5.82 6.41
CA TRP A 85 9.09 5.40 7.74
C TRP A 85 8.50 6.27 8.83
N GLU A 86 8.42 7.57 8.59
CA GLU A 86 7.76 8.49 9.52
C GLU A 86 6.27 8.18 9.64
N TRP A 87 5.64 7.90 8.51
CA TRP A 87 4.23 7.54 8.50
C TRP A 87 3.98 6.23 9.26
N LEU A 88 4.82 5.23 9.04
CA LEU A 88 4.71 3.95 9.74
C LEU A 88 4.86 4.12 11.26
N GLU A 89 5.79 4.97 11.69
CA GLU A 89 5.98 5.23 13.10
C GLU A 89 4.71 5.79 13.74
N LYS A 90 4.01 6.67 13.04
CA LYS A 90 2.75 7.22 13.52
C LYS A 90 1.65 6.16 13.64
N GLN A 91 1.65 5.17 12.76
CA GLN A 91 0.63 4.12 12.80
C GLN A 91 0.82 3.14 13.95
N ARG A 92 1.99 3.10 14.54
CA ARG A 92 2.27 2.22 15.68
C ARG A 92 1.66 2.71 16.97
N ARG A 93 1.31 3.97 17.02
CA ARG A 93 0.76 4.55 18.24
C ARG A 93 -0.69 4.15 18.46
N PRO A 94 -1.07 3.88 19.69
CA PRO A 94 -2.46 3.59 20.02
C PRO A 94 -3.37 4.76 19.66
#